data_b96b8b21ef7f55658e4913fead8ab960
#
_entry.id   b96b8b21ef7f55658e4913fead8ab960
#
_cell.length_a   1.000
_cell.length_b   1.000
_cell.length_c   1.000
_cell.angle_alpha   90.00
_cell.angle_beta   90.00
_cell.angle_gamma   90.00
#
_symmetry.space_group_name_H-M   'P 1'
#
loop_
_entity.id
_entity.type
_entity.pdbx_description
1 polymer ?
#
loop_
_entity_poly.entity_id
_entity_poly.type
_entity_poly.pdbx_seq_one_letter_code
_entity_poly.pdbx_strand_id
1 'polypeptide(L)'
;MAIIYQTHEKELALEESEAKTTVYRILAVTTFLVCGFIVYLFWRAVKYNKVLFEKNRRLVVEKEQREREEQQAVELLKSEPEGQLTPNQQLFRRICDLMDSPERIYTDTDLDRLRLAQLLGTNEHYITDAISACANGKSVSGFLNDYRLRYASHLLTTTDNSATLIAELSGFSRSSFFRIFSDAYGMSPSDYRKVAKK
;
A
#
# COMPACT_ATOMS: atom_id res chain seq x y z
N MET A 1 -72.46 23.95 -38.75
CA MET A 1 -71.57 24.32 -37.63
C MET A 1 -70.98 23.13 -36.84
N ALA A 2 -71.72 22.05 -36.60
CA ALA A 2 -71.21 20.91 -35.80
C ALA A 2 -69.98 20.17 -36.43
N ILE A 3 -69.90 20.06 -37.74
CA ILE A 3 -68.80 19.36 -38.45
C ILE A 3 -67.48 20.12 -38.33
N ILE A 4 -67.47 21.44 -38.37
CA ILE A 4 -66.26 22.29 -38.24
C ILE A 4 -65.71 22.18 -36.83
N TYR A 5 -66.55 22.08 -35.82
CA TYR A 5 -66.11 21.91 -34.41
C TYR A 5 -65.45 20.56 -34.15
N GLN A 6 -66.01 19.47 -34.75
CA GLN A 6 -65.43 18.13 -34.62
C GLN A 6 -64.11 17.97 -35.35
N THR A 7 -63.87 18.67 -36.45
CA THR A 7 -62.61 18.62 -37.17
C THR A 7 -61.53 19.37 -36.35
N HIS A 8 -61.84 20.50 -35.77
CA HIS A 8 -60.90 21.27 -34.96
C HIS A 8 -60.50 20.56 -33.65
N GLU A 9 -61.43 19.88 -32.96
CA GLU A 9 -61.12 19.04 -31.80
C GLU A 9 -60.20 17.86 -32.16
N LYS A 10 -60.41 17.22 -33.32
CA LYS A 10 -59.54 16.14 -33.80
C LYS A 10 -58.16 16.65 -34.19
N GLU A 11 -58.01 17.80 -34.79
CA GLU A 11 -56.73 18.41 -35.12
C GLU A 11 -55.95 18.77 -33.85
N LEU A 12 -56.55 19.37 -32.85
CA LEU A 12 -55.93 19.66 -31.55
C LEU A 12 -55.49 18.39 -30.81
N ALA A 13 -56.31 17.34 -30.80
CA ALA A 13 -55.97 16.06 -30.20
C ALA A 13 -54.81 15.34 -30.96
N LEU A 14 -54.71 15.50 -32.27
CA LEU A 14 -53.61 14.99 -33.05
C LEU A 14 -52.31 15.71 -32.76
N GLU A 15 -52.31 17.06 -32.73
CA GLU A 15 -51.16 17.86 -32.39
C GLU A 15 -50.65 17.55 -30.98
N GLU A 16 -51.55 17.39 -29.99
CA GLU A 16 -51.19 17.02 -28.63
C GLU A 16 -50.54 15.61 -28.56
N SER A 17 -51.03 14.65 -29.33
CA SER A 17 -50.51 13.31 -29.40
C SER A 17 -49.13 13.27 -30.07
N GLU A 18 -48.91 14.05 -31.13
CA GLU A 18 -47.61 14.19 -31.81
C GLU A 18 -46.58 14.85 -30.92
N ALA A 19 -46.97 15.89 -30.18
CA ALA A 19 -46.11 16.56 -29.21
C ALA A 19 -45.67 15.59 -28.08
N LYS A 20 -46.56 14.80 -27.52
CA LYS A 20 -46.29 13.78 -26.52
C LYS A 20 -45.32 12.70 -27.08
N THR A 21 -45.58 12.23 -28.28
CA THR A 21 -44.72 11.23 -28.94
C THR A 21 -43.30 11.76 -29.15
N THR A 22 -43.15 13.02 -29.53
CA THR A 22 -41.86 13.67 -29.72
C THR A 22 -41.12 13.79 -28.40
N VAL A 23 -41.79 14.19 -27.31
CA VAL A 23 -41.20 14.25 -25.97
C VAL A 23 -40.73 12.87 -25.52
N TYR A 24 -41.51 11.80 -25.71
CA TYR A 24 -41.11 10.43 -25.36
C TYR A 24 -39.89 9.94 -26.18
N ARG A 25 -39.83 10.30 -27.46
CA ARG A 25 -38.65 9.97 -28.30
C ARG A 25 -37.40 10.66 -27.80
N ILE A 26 -37.46 11.94 -27.45
CA ILE A 26 -36.34 12.71 -26.89
C ILE A 26 -35.89 12.10 -25.56
N LEU A 27 -36.85 11.78 -24.67
CA LEU A 27 -36.55 11.12 -23.40
C LEU A 27 -35.89 9.75 -23.59
N ALA A 28 -36.36 8.94 -24.52
CA ALA A 28 -35.78 7.65 -24.82
C ALA A 28 -34.32 7.75 -25.33
N VAL A 29 -34.07 8.69 -26.26
CA VAL A 29 -32.73 8.92 -26.79
C VAL A 29 -31.77 9.44 -25.71
N THR A 30 -32.22 10.42 -24.90
CA THR A 30 -31.38 10.95 -23.82
C THR A 30 -31.08 9.88 -22.77
N THR A 31 -32.05 9.05 -22.39
CA THR A 31 -31.84 7.94 -21.45
C THR A 31 -30.84 6.93 -22.02
N PHE A 32 -30.95 6.59 -23.30
CA PHE A 32 -30.00 5.66 -23.95
C PHE A 32 -28.59 6.22 -23.98
N LEU A 33 -28.39 7.51 -24.27
CA LEU A 33 -27.10 8.16 -24.27
C LEU A 33 -26.48 8.20 -22.86
N VAL A 34 -27.27 8.49 -21.83
CA VAL A 34 -26.83 8.49 -20.42
C VAL A 34 -26.41 7.07 -19.99
N CYS A 35 -27.20 6.07 -20.30
CA CYS A 35 -26.84 4.67 -20.01
C CYS A 35 -25.54 4.25 -20.71
N GLY A 36 -25.38 4.58 -21.99
CA GLY A 36 -24.15 4.31 -22.73
C GLY A 36 -22.92 4.99 -22.11
N PHE A 37 -23.09 6.24 -21.67
CA PHE A 37 -22.02 6.98 -20.99
C PHE A 37 -21.64 6.36 -19.65
N ILE A 38 -22.63 5.91 -18.86
CA ILE A 38 -22.37 5.22 -17.59
C ILE A 38 -21.60 3.91 -17.81
N VAL A 39 -22.01 3.12 -18.80
CA VAL A 39 -21.30 1.87 -19.17
C VAL A 39 -19.86 2.17 -19.62
N TYR A 40 -19.65 3.21 -20.42
CA TYR A 40 -18.32 3.65 -20.82
C TYR A 40 -17.45 4.04 -19.62
N LEU A 41 -17.98 4.85 -18.67
CA LEU A 41 -17.26 5.22 -17.46
C LEU A 41 -16.90 4.01 -16.60
N PHE A 42 -17.83 3.07 -16.46
CA PHE A 42 -17.61 1.83 -15.72
C PHE A 42 -16.48 1.00 -16.36
N TRP A 43 -16.54 0.79 -17.68
CA TRP A 43 -15.51 0.05 -18.41
C TRP A 43 -14.13 0.73 -18.30
N ARG A 44 -14.11 2.05 -18.42
CA ARG A 44 -12.89 2.85 -18.23
C ARG A 44 -12.32 2.70 -16.83
N ALA A 45 -13.16 2.75 -15.80
CA ALA A 45 -12.75 2.56 -14.40
C ALA A 45 -12.16 1.16 -14.15
N VAL A 46 -12.81 0.11 -14.69
CA VAL A 46 -12.32 -1.28 -14.58
C VAL A 46 -10.95 -1.42 -15.28
N LYS A 47 -10.78 -0.84 -16.46
CA LYS A 47 -9.51 -0.89 -17.18
C LYS A 47 -8.40 -0.16 -16.42
N TYR A 48 -8.68 1.02 -15.86
CA TYR A 48 -7.74 1.78 -15.05
C TYR A 48 -7.32 1.02 -13.78
N ASN A 49 -8.30 0.42 -13.08
CA ASN A 49 -8.03 -0.37 -11.88
C ASN A 49 -7.15 -1.61 -12.18
N LYS A 50 -7.32 -2.26 -13.32
CA LYS A 50 -6.45 -3.39 -13.72
C LYS A 50 -5.00 -2.94 -13.93
N VAL A 51 -4.79 -1.83 -14.62
CA VAL A 51 -3.43 -1.29 -14.85
C VAL A 51 -2.76 -0.88 -13.54
N LEU A 52 -3.51 -0.23 -12.65
CA LEU A 52 -3.02 0.15 -11.32
C LEU A 52 -2.66 -1.09 -10.48
N PHE A 53 -3.49 -2.13 -10.51
CA PHE A 53 -3.25 -3.39 -9.82
C PHE A 53 -1.95 -4.07 -10.30
N GLU A 54 -1.74 -4.16 -11.62
CA GLU A 54 -0.52 -4.74 -12.19
C GLU A 54 0.73 -3.92 -11.83
N LYS A 55 0.63 -2.60 -11.86
CA LYS A 55 1.72 -1.73 -11.41
C LYS A 55 2.06 -1.96 -9.93
N ASN A 56 1.05 -2.01 -9.09
CA ASN A 56 1.22 -2.25 -7.65
C ASN A 56 1.84 -3.61 -7.38
N ARG A 57 1.42 -4.66 -8.11
CA ARG A 57 2.01 -6.00 -8.01
C ARG A 57 3.50 -6.02 -8.35
N ARG A 58 3.90 -5.31 -9.41
CA ARG A 58 5.33 -5.20 -9.77
C ARG A 58 6.15 -4.52 -8.67
N LEU A 59 5.62 -3.46 -8.06
CA LEU A 59 6.29 -2.77 -6.95
C LEU A 59 6.48 -3.69 -5.73
N VAL A 60 5.49 -4.52 -5.39
CA VAL A 60 5.61 -5.51 -4.31
C VAL A 60 6.73 -6.51 -4.61
N VAL A 61 6.72 -7.10 -5.81
CA VAL A 61 7.75 -8.09 -6.20
C VAL A 61 9.15 -7.48 -6.20
N GLU A 62 9.30 -6.26 -6.72
CA GLU A 62 10.59 -5.54 -6.72
C GLU A 62 11.08 -5.24 -5.30
N LYS A 63 10.17 -4.82 -4.39
CA LYS A 63 10.51 -4.59 -2.99
C LYS A 63 10.93 -5.88 -2.28
N GLU A 64 10.17 -6.96 -2.45
CA GLU A 64 10.50 -8.27 -1.87
C GLU A 64 11.83 -8.81 -2.39
N GLN A 65 12.16 -8.55 -3.64
CA GLN A 65 13.45 -8.95 -4.21
C GLN A 65 14.60 -8.19 -3.55
N ARG A 66 14.48 -6.85 -3.41
CA ARG A 66 15.49 -6.05 -2.70
C ARG A 66 15.65 -6.48 -1.24
N GLU A 67 14.57 -6.78 -0.56
CA GLU A 67 14.61 -7.26 0.83
C GLU A 67 15.34 -8.61 0.93
N ARG A 68 15.14 -9.52 -0.04
CA ARG A 68 15.88 -10.78 -0.11
C ARG A 68 17.38 -10.57 -0.35
N GLU A 69 17.75 -9.67 -1.24
CA GLU A 69 19.15 -9.32 -1.51
C GLU A 69 19.83 -8.75 -0.26
N GLU A 70 19.14 -7.83 0.46
CA GLU A 70 19.64 -7.29 1.74
C GLU A 70 19.80 -8.39 2.81
N GLN A 71 18.83 -9.31 2.92
CA GLN A 71 18.92 -10.44 3.85
C GLN A 71 20.07 -11.39 3.51
N GLN A 72 20.29 -11.69 2.24
CA GLN A 72 21.43 -12.51 1.79
C GLN A 72 22.77 -11.84 2.14
N ALA A 73 22.89 -10.53 1.96
CA ALA A 73 24.09 -9.79 2.33
C ALA A 73 24.35 -9.84 3.83
N VAL A 74 23.31 -9.75 4.67
CA VAL A 74 23.42 -9.91 6.13
C VAL A 74 23.83 -11.33 6.49
N GLU A 75 23.27 -12.36 5.84
CA GLU A 75 23.59 -13.75 6.11
C GLU A 75 25.03 -14.08 5.73
N LEU A 76 25.52 -13.54 4.62
CA LEU A 76 26.93 -13.63 4.25
C LEU A 76 27.82 -13.00 5.32
N LEU A 77 27.47 -11.81 5.81
CA LEU A 77 28.22 -11.15 6.88
C LEU A 77 28.23 -11.98 8.17
N LYS A 78 27.11 -12.66 8.50
CA LYS A 78 27.03 -13.55 9.68
C LYS A 78 27.90 -14.79 9.55
N SER A 79 28.11 -15.28 8.34
CA SER A 79 28.93 -16.46 8.07
C SER A 79 30.44 -16.18 8.07
N GLU A 80 30.85 -14.91 7.96
CA GLU A 80 32.26 -14.51 7.96
C GLU A 80 32.93 -14.74 9.35
N PRO A 81 34.18 -15.22 9.40
CA PRO A 81 34.91 -15.32 10.66
C PRO A 81 35.08 -13.98 11.35
N GLU A 82 34.89 -13.93 12.66
CA GLU A 82 34.90 -12.67 13.43
C GLU A 82 36.19 -11.86 13.28
N GLY A 83 37.34 -12.57 13.14
CA GLY A 83 38.64 -11.93 12.97
C GLY A 83 38.86 -11.24 11.62
N GLN A 84 37.98 -11.45 10.64
CA GLN A 84 38.06 -10.80 9.32
C GLN A 84 37.12 -9.59 9.21
N LEU A 85 36.20 -9.40 10.18
CA LEU A 85 35.23 -8.31 10.19
C LEU A 85 35.84 -7.05 10.80
N THR A 86 35.52 -5.91 10.16
CA THR A 86 35.79 -4.59 10.75
C THR A 86 34.97 -4.37 12.02
N PRO A 87 35.36 -3.45 12.92
CA PRO A 87 34.58 -3.14 14.13
C PRO A 87 33.11 -2.78 13.84
N ASN A 88 32.85 -2.03 12.78
CA ASN A 88 31.48 -1.69 12.35
C ASN A 88 30.70 -2.94 11.90
N GLN A 89 31.31 -3.85 11.16
CA GLN A 89 30.69 -5.10 10.73
C GLN A 89 30.40 -6.05 11.91
N GLN A 90 31.31 -6.14 12.88
CA GLN A 90 31.10 -6.93 14.11
C GLN A 90 29.90 -6.38 14.91
N LEU A 91 29.85 -5.06 15.11
CA LEU A 91 28.74 -4.43 15.80
C LEU A 91 27.42 -4.56 15.02
N PHE A 92 27.46 -4.37 13.70
CA PHE A 92 26.28 -4.54 12.84
C PHE A 92 25.73 -5.96 12.88
N ARG A 93 26.60 -7.00 12.86
CA ARG A 93 26.19 -8.40 13.05
C ARG A 93 25.46 -8.60 14.37
N ARG A 94 26.00 -8.06 15.50
CA ARG A 94 25.33 -8.12 16.81
C ARG A 94 23.98 -7.40 16.80
N ILE A 95 23.85 -6.28 16.08
CA ILE A 95 22.57 -5.57 15.90
C ILE A 95 21.60 -6.49 15.16
N CYS A 96 22.01 -7.10 14.04
CA CYS A 96 21.14 -8.00 13.28
C CYS A 96 20.72 -9.23 14.08
N ASP A 97 21.63 -9.85 14.86
CA ASP A 97 21.29 -10.97 15.73
C ASP A 97 20.24 -10.59 16.79
N LEU A 98 20.35 -9.39 17.33
CA LEU A 98 19.36 -8.86 18.27
C LEU A 98 18.00 -8.60 17.61
N MET A 99 17.99 -8.11 16.35
CA MET A 99 16.76 -7.92 15.59
C MET A 99 16.08 -9.23 15.21
N ASP A 100 16.85 -10.27 14.90
CA ASP A 100 16.36 -11.58 14.48
C ASP A 100 15.97 -12.48 15.67
N SER A 101 16.14 -11.97 16.92
CA SER A 101 15.75 -12.69 18.14
C SER A 101 14.24 -13.00 18.18
N PRO A 102 13.84 -14.09 18.86
CA PRO A 102 12.42 -14.47 18.98
C PRO A 102 11.55 -13.41 19.63
N GLU A 103 12.13 -12.58 20.47
CA GLU A 103 11.46 -11.48 21.20
C GLU A 103 10.98 -10.36 20.27
N ARG A 104 11.52 -10.28 19.05
CA ARG A 104 11.18 -9.23 18.08
C ARG A 104 11.24 -7.84 18.68
N ILE A 105 12.36 -7.50 19.30
CA ILE A 105 12.52 -6.24 20.03
C ILE A 105 12.19 -4.99 19.18
N TYR A 106 12.27 -5.08 17.86
CA TYR A 106 11.88 -4.02 16.94
C TYR A 106 10.38 -3.65 17.02
N THR A 107 9.54 -4.53 17.61
CA THR A 107 8.11 -4.23 17.83
C THR A 107 7.88 -3.32 19.05
N ASP A 108 8.88 -3.12 19.88
CA ASP A 108 8.84 -2.09 20.92
C ASP A 108 8.89 -0.70 20.28
N THR A 109 7.85 0.12 20.53
CA THR A 109 7.76 1.49 20.01
C THR A 109 8.85 2.41 20.52
N ASP A 110 9.39 2.11 21.68
CA ASP A 110 10.41 2.92 22.37
C ASP A 110 11.83 2.49 21.98
N LEU A 111 11.96 1.45 21.13
CA LEU A 111 13.26 1.05 20.62
C LEU A 111 13.82 2.13 19.67
N ASP A 112 14.87 2.76 20.12
CA ASP A 112 15.60 3.80 19.42
C ASP A 112 17.12 3.55 19.45
N ARG A 113 17.88 4.50 18.95
CA ARG A 113 19.35 4.46 18.93
C ARG A 113 19.94 4.32 20.34
N LEU A 114 19.43 5.06 21.32
CA LEU A 114 19.90 5.02 22.69
C LEU A 114 19.64 3.65 23.32
N ARG A 115 18.45 3.13 23.12
CA ARG A 115 18.07 1.82 23.66
C ARG A 115 18.89 0.68 23.04
N LEU A 116 19.18 0.74 21.74
CA LEU A 116 20.09 -0.21 21.08
C LEU A 116 21.50 -0.14 21.66
N ALA A 117 22.02 1.06 21.88
CA ALA A 117 23.34 1.24 22.48
C ALA A 117 23.42 0.64 23.88
N GLN A 118 22.38 0.83 24.72
CA GLN A 118 22.30 0.24 26.06
C GLN A 118 22.25 -1.31 25.99
N LEU A 119 21.42 -1.89 25.12
CA LEU A 119 21.29 -3.34 24.98
C LEU A 119 22.60 -4.01 24.50
N LEU A 120 23.37 -3.32 23.68
CA LEU A 120 24.63 -3.85 23.13
C LEU A 120 25.87 -3.44 23.91
N GLY A 121 25.72 -2.65 24.99
CA GLY A 121 26.84 -2.19 25.83
C GLY A 121 27.82 -1.27 25.08
N THR A 122 27.29 -0.37 24.22
CA THR A 122 28.06 0.55 23.39
C THR A 122 27.48 1.98 23.48
N ASN A 123 27.94 2.89 22.65
CA ASN A 123 27.37 4.22 22.55
C ASN A 123 26.61 4.43 21.24
N GLU A 124 25.75 5.45 21.21
CA GLU A 124 24.87 5.76 20.07
C GLU A 124 25.62 6.09 18.78
N HIS A 125 26.82 6.64 18.87
CA HIS A 125 27.62 6.98 17.70
C HIS A 125 28.05 5.73 16.94
N TYR A 126 28.56 4.73 17.65
CA TYR A 126 28.95 3.45 17.03
C TYR A 126 27.75 2.70 16.44
N ILE A 127 26.57 2.75 17.06
CA ILE A 127 25.33 2.20 16.46
C ILE A 127 25.01 2.88 15.13
N THR A 128 25.11 4.22 15.10
CA THR A 128 24.85 4.99 13.86
C THR A 128 25.85 4.65 12.77
N ASP A 129 27.13 4.60 13.11
CA ASP A 129 28.22 4.32 12.16
C ASP A 129 28.12 2.89 11.60
N ALA A 130 27.87 1.91 12.47
CA ALA A 130 27.74 0.52 12.06
C ALA A 130 26.57 0.32 11.10
N ILE A 131 25.39 0.88 11.41
CA ILE A 131 24.21 0.80 10.55
C ILE A 131 24.44 1.55 9.23
N SER A 132 24.95 2.78 9.30
CA SER A 132 25.22 3.57 8.09
C SER A 132 26.23 2.88 7.16
N ALA A 133 27.32 2.34 7.72
CA ALA A 133 28.35 1.68 6.93
C ALA A 133 27.90 0.36 6.30
N CYS A 134 27.06 -0.44 7.01
CA CYS A 134 26.71 -1.79 6.59
C CYS A 134 25.30 -1.92 5.98
N ALA A 135 24.42 -0.91 6.15
CA ALA A 135 23.06 -0.90 5.65
C ALA A 135 22.82 0.23 4.63
N ASN A 136 23.72 0.39 3.66
CA ASN A 136 23.58 1.32 2.52
C ASN A 136 23.28 2.78 2.92
N GLY A 137 23.92 3.28 3.98
CA GLY A 137 23.73 4.66 4.45
C GLY A 137 22.39 4.92 5.18
N LYS A 138 21.67 3.87 5.59
CA LYS A 138 20.41 4.01 6.32
C LYS A 138 20.63 4.67 7.68
N SER A 139 19.66 5.47 8.10
CA SER A 139 19.57 5.93 9.48
C SER A 139 19.12 4.78 10.40
N VAL A 140 19.38 4.89 11.70
CA VAL A 140 18.92 3.90 12.69
C VAL A 140 17.40 3.71 12.65
N SER A 141 16.64 4.81 12.58
CA SER A 141 15.18 4.75 12.47
C SER A 141 14.73 4.09 11.14
N GLY A 142 15.43 4.36 10.04
CA GLY A 142 15.16 3.72 8.75
C GLY A 142 15.39 2.20 8.81
N PHE A 143 16.51 1.79 9.40
CA PHE A 143 16.84 0.39 9.61
C PHE A 143 15.80 -0.34 10.48
N LEU A 144 15.39 0.24 11.60
CA LEU A 144 14.34 -0.31 12.47
C LEU A 144 12.98 -0.39 11.73
N ASN A 145 12.66 0.64 10.96
CA ASN A 145 11.43 0.65 10.18
C ASN A 145 11.38 -0.46 9.12
N ASP A 146 12.52 -0.86 8.54
CA ASP A 146 12.56 -1.97 7.59
C ASP A 146 12.18 -3.31 8.26
N TYR A 147 12.65 -3.58 9.47
CA TYR A 147 12.24 -4.76 10.25
C TYR A 147 10.74 -4.71 10.61
N ARG A 148 10.26 -3.57 11.09
CA ARG A 148 8.85 -3.35 11.42
C ARG A 148 7.95 -3.51 10.19
N LEU A 149 8.35 -2.98 9.04
CA LEU A 149 7.60 -3.07 7.78
C LEU A 149 7.54 -4.51 7.25
N ARG A 150 8.65 -5.26 7.30
CA ARG A 150 8.65 -6.69 6.92
C ARG A 150 7.69 -7.50 7.80
N TYR A 151 7.70 -7.25 9.10
CA TYR A 151 6.77 -7.92 10.01
C TYR A 151 5.32 -7.49 9.74
N ALA A 152 5.06 -6.21 9.50
CA ALA A 152 3.74 -5.73 9.13
C ALA A 152 3.24 -6.33 7.81
N SER A 153 4.09 -6.42 6.79
CA SER A 153 3.73 -7.03 5.49
C SER A 153 3.41 -8.51 5.65
N HIS A 154 4.17 -9.24 6.48
CA HIS A 154 3.87 -10.62 6.83
C HIS A 154 2.50 -10.76 7.52
N LEU A 155 2.20 -9.93 8.52
CA LEU A 155 0.90 -9.94 9.21
C LEU A 155 -0.26 -9.59 8.27
N LEU A 156 -0.06 -8.66 7.33
CA LEU A 156 -1.07 -8.30 6.33
C LEU A 156 -1.45 -9.48 5.43
N THR A 157 -0.50 -10.35 5.12
CA THR A 157 -0.71 -11.52 4.24
C THR A 157 -1.22 -12.75 4.98
N THR A 158 -0.80 -12.94 6.23
CA THR A 158 -1.06 -14.17 7.00
C THR A 158 -2.23 -14.06 7.97
N THR A 159 -2.70 -12.84 8.27
CA THR A 159 -3.81 -12.61 9.21
C THR A 159 -4.91 -11.73 8.60
N ASP A 160 -6.08 -11.73 9.23
CA ASP A 160 -7.19 -10.83 8.90
C ASP A 160 -7.28 -9.61 9.83
N ASN A 161 -6.25 -9.38 10.64
CA ASN A 161 -6.17 -8.24 11.54
C ASN A 161 -6.33 -6.91 10.79
N SER A 162 -6.95 -5.91 11.42
CA SER A 162 -7.05 -4.58 10.85
C SER A 162 -5.67 -3.96 10.65
N ALA A 163 -5.51 -3.07 9.66
CA ALA A 163 -4.25 -2.36 9.43
C ALA A 163 -3.79 -1.55 10.66
N THR A 164 -4.74 -1.05 11.45
CA THR A 164 -4.47 -0.35 12.70
C THR A 164 -3.86 -1.27 13.76
N LEU A 165 -4.43 -2.46 13.96
CA LEU A 165 -3.88 -3.45 14.89
C LEU A 165 -2.50 -3.94 14.43
N ILE A 166 -2.31 -4.13 13.13
CA ILE A 166 -1.01 -4.51 12.57
C ILE A 166 0.04 -3.42 12.81
N ALA A 167 -0.32 -2.14 12.70
CA ALA A 167 0.58 -1.05 13.06
C ALA A 167 1.10 -1.19 14.50
N GLU A 168 0.20 -1.38 15.45
CA GLU A 168 0.52 -1.56 16.85
C GLU A 168 1.39 -2.80 17.10
N LEU A 169 1.00 -3.95 16.53
CA LEU A 169 1.76 -5.21 16.63
C LEU A 169 3.16 -5.13 16.02
N SER A 170 3.36 -4.22 15.08
CA SER A 170 4.65 -4.05 14.38
C SER A 170 5.49 -2.91 14.95
N GLY A 171 5.11 -2.31 16.08
CA GLY A 171 5.86 -1.26 16.76
C GLY A 171 5.75 0.12 16.10
N PHE A 172 4.72 0.35 15.29
CA PHE A 172 4.44 1.67 14.74
C PHE A 172 3.37 2.42 15.55
N SER A 173 3.51 3.73 15.63
CA SER A 173 2.35 4.57 15.96
C SER A 173 1.33 4.52 14.80
N ARG A 174 0.04 4.62 15.13
CA ARG A 174 -1.04 4.63 14.13
C ARG A 174 -0.82 5.70 13.06
N SER A 175 -0.40 6.89 13.44
CA SER A 175 -0.21 8.02 12.51
C SER A 175 0.98 7.82 11.57
N SER A 176 2.06 7.19 12.01
CA SER A 176 3.27 6.99 11.20
C SER A 176 3.18 5.79 10.26
N PHE A 177 2.47 4.73 10.66
CA PHE A 177 2.40 3.47 9.91
C PHE A 177 1.94 3.66 8.48
N PHE A 178 0.77 4.27 8.28
CA PHE A 178 0.18 4.39 6.94
C PHE A 178 1.09 5.17 5.99
N ARG A 179 1.71 6.24 6.47
CA ARG A 179 2.66 7.03 5.66
C ARG A 179 3.92 6.22 5.34
N ILE A 180 4.59 5.67 6.35
CA ILE A 180 5.85 4.93 6.17
C ILE A 180 5.62 3.69 5.29
N PHE A 181 4.50 2.98 5.49
CA PHE A 181 4.15 1.82 4.67
C PHE A 181 3.90 2.22 3.21
N SER A 182 3.13 3.29 2.98
CA SER A 182 2.85 3.77 1.63
C SER A 182 4.11 4.29 0.92
N ASP A 183 5.00 4.96 1.64
CA ASP A 183 6.29 5.41 1.10
C ASP A 183 7.18 4.22 0.71
N ALA A 184 7.18 3.14 1.50
CA ALA A 184 8.02 1.96 1.27
C ALA A 184 7.49 1.05 0.15
N TYR A 185 6.16 0.82 0.09
CA TYR A 185 5.54 -0.13 -0.84
C TYR A 185 4.78 0.54 -2.00
N GLY A 186 4.70 1.87 -2.03
CA GLY A 186 4.00 2.63 -3.09
C GLY A 186 2.47 2.48 -3.06
N MET A 187 1.89 1.90 -1.99
CA MET A 187 0.46 1.65 -1.87
C MET A 187 0.02 1.55 -0.41
N SER A 188 -1.30 1.67 -0.16
CA SER A 188 -1.83 1.52 1.19
C SER A 188 -1.69 0.08 1.71
N PRO A 189 -1.65 -0.15 3.05
CA PRO A 189 -1.67 -1.50 3.64
C PRO A 189 -2.85 -2.36 3.17
N SER A 190 -4.01 -1.74 2.99
CA SER A 190 -5.21 -2.43 2.50
C SER A 190 -5.08 -2.90 1.05
N ASP A 191 -4.45 -2.09 0.19
CA ASP A 191 -4.22 -2.47 -1.21
C ASP A 191 -3.10 -3.50 -1.31
N TYR A 192 -2.04 -3.38 -0.49
CA TYR A 192 -1.00 -4.39 -0.37
C TYR A 192 -1.59 -5.77 -0.04
N ARG A 193 -2.48 -5.86 0.96
CA ARG A 193 -3.18 -7.10 1.31
C ARG A 193 -3.92 -7.72 0.13
N LYS A 194 -4.63 -6.91 -0.68
CA LYS A 194 -5.36 -7.40 -1.85
C LYS A 194 -4.44 -7.95 -2.95
N VAL A 195 -3.26 -7.35 -3.10
CA VAL A 195 -2.28 -7.73 -4.11
C VAL A 195 -1.50 -8.98 -3.69
N ALA A 196 -1.08 -9.05 -2.43
CA ALA A 196 -0.19 -10.08 -1.91
C ALA A 196 -0.90 -11.38 -1.48
N LYS A 197 -2.22 -11.32 -1.12
CA LYS A 197 -3.03 -12.53 -0.80
C LYS A 197 -3.49 -13.32 -2.03
N LYS A 198 -3.25 -12.84 -3.25
CA LYS A 198 -3.56 -13.55 -4.52
C LYS A 198 -2.36 -14.33 -5.02
#